data_c46ee38f6e0020356f9c20d7c8035c9d
#
_entry.id   c46ee38f6e0020356f9c20d7c8035c9d
#
_cell.length_a   1.000
_cell.length_b   1.000
_cell.length_c   1.000
_cell.angle_alpha   90.00
_cell.angle_beta   90.00
_cell.angle_gamma   90.00
#
_symmetry.space_group_name_H-M   'P 1'
#
loop_
_entity.id
_entity.type
_entity.pdbx_description
1 polymer ?
#
loop_
_entity_poly.entity_id
_entity_poly.type
_entity_poly.pdbx_seq_one_letter_code
_entity_poly.pdbx_strand_id
1 'polypeptide(L)'
;MPERNPKMKTISIDIETFSSVDLAKSGVYRYAESPDFEVLLFGYSVDGGAVSVVDLASGEIIPPHILAALEDETVIKCAFNANFERICLSRLLGYETGRYLSPVSWHCTMVWSAYMGLPLSLQGCGAVLRLDRQKLTEGKELIRYFCVPCQPTKANGGRTRNLPGDAPEKWARFKIYNARDVETEAEIQQKLSCFGSRGNLGRILHRPENQRHRRCPGQDACTGSHCHGRCIRA
;
A
#
# COMPACT_ATOMS: atom_id res chain seq x y z
N MET A 1 21.31 -35.36 1.04
CA MET A 1 21.09 -34.26 2.00
C MET A 1 20.03 -33.38 1.37
N PRO A 2 18.91 -33.05 2.02
CA PRO A 2 17.96 -32.09 1.45
C PRO A 2 18.66 -30.74 1.37
N GLU A 3 18.74 -30.17 0.17
CA GLU A 3 19.18 -28.79 -0.05
C GLU A 3 18.32 -27.89 0.83
N ARG A 4 18.97 -27.18 1.77
CA ARG A 4 18.27 -26.12 2.51
C ARG A 4 17.97 -25.02 1.48
N ASN A 5 16.70 -24.95 1.08
CA ASN A 5 16.21 -23.80 0.34
C ASN A 5 16.67 -22.54 1.09
N PRO A 6 17.37 -21.61 0.44
CA PRO A 6 17.86 -20.40 1.11
C PRO A 6 16.65 -19.71 1.76
N LYS A 7 16.78 -19.41 3.07
CA LYS A 7 15.71 -18.70 3.81
C LYS A 7 15.46 -17.36 3.13
N MET A 8 14.20 -17.09 2.74
CA MET A 8 13.76 -15.79 2.22
C MET A 8 14.20 -14.67 3.16
N LYS A 9 14.79 -13.60 2.61
CA LYS A 9 15.30 -12.45 3.37
C LYS A 9 14.43 -11.23 3.19
N THR A 10 13.99 -10.98 1.97
CA THR A 10 13.23 -9.78 1.60
C THR A 10 12.07 -10.14 0.67
N ILE A 11 11.01 -9.35 0.74
CA ILE A 11 9.90 -9.39 -0.19
C ILE A 11 9.47 -7.96 -0.52
N SER A 12 9.55 -7.57 -1.80
CA SER A 12 8.98 -6.33 -2.31
C SER A 12 7.54 -6.56 -2.70
N ILE A 13 6.65 -5.64 -2.33
CA ILE A 13 5.20 -5.82 -2.43
C ILE A 13 4.55 -4.56 -3.00
N ASP A 14 3.57 -4.76 -3.87
CA ASP A 14 2.59 -3.75 -4.28
C ASP A 14 1.21 -4.40 -4.39
N ILE A 15 0.15 -3.71 -3.97
CA ILE A 15 -1.21 -4.23 -3.99
C ILE A 15 -2.17 -3.26 -4.65
N GLU A 16 -3.16 -3.84 -5.35
CA GLU A 16 -4.30 -3.09 -5.85
C GLU A 16 -5.55 -3.48 -5.05
N THR A 17 -6.34 -2.51 -4.65
CA THR A 17 -7.44 -2.74 -3.71
C THR A 17 -8.71 -2.02 -4.14
N PHE A 18 -9.85 -2.51 -3.67
CA PHE A 18 -11.14 -1.83 -3.81
C PHE A 18 -11.76 -1.55 -2.45
N SER A 19 -12.42 -0.41 -2.33
CA SER A 19 -13.31 -0.07 -1.22
C SER A 19 -14.29 1.02 -1.66
N SER A 20 -15.51 1.02 -1.13
CA SER A 20 -16.46 2.13 -1.31
C SER A 20 -16.06 3.38 -0.52
N VAL A 21 -15.16 3.24 0.45
CA VAL A 21 -14.66 4.33 1.28
C VAL A 21 -13.56 5.11 0.53
N ASP A 22 -13.69 6.42 0.45
CA ASP A 22 -12.69 7.31 -0.18
C ASP A 22 -11.41 7.35 0.67
N LEU A 23 -10.33 6.75 0.14
CA LEU A 23 -9.02 6.66 0.79
C LEU A 23 -8.45 8.04 1.15
N ALA A 24 -8.59 9.02 0.25
CA ALA A 24 -8.00 10.35 0.44
C ALA A 24 -8.67 11.13 1.58
N LYS A 25 -9.98 10.94 1.77
CA LYS A 25 -10.75 11.60 2.83
C LYS A 25 -10.68 10.88 4.17
N SER A 26 -10.62 9.55 4.16
CA SER A 26 -10.82 8.73 5.36
C SER A 26 -9.52 8.14 5.91
N GLY A 27 -8.47 8.06 5.09
CA GLY A 27 -7.22 7.39 5.42
C GLY A 27 -7.33 5.86 5.35
N VAL A 28 -6.16 5.21 5.31
CA VAL A 28 -6.05 3.76 5.04
C VAL A 28 -6.81 2.88 6.04
N TYR A 29 -6.89 3.27 7.29
CA TYR A 29 -7.53 2.43 8.31
C TYR A 29 -9.03 2.29 8.09
N ARG A 30 -9.73 3.39 7.86
CA ARG A 30 -11.15 3.37 7.54
C ARG A 30 -11.42 2.74 6.18
N TYR A 31 -10.52 2.98 5.23
CA TYR A 31 -10.58 2.39 3.90
C TYR A 31 -10.54 0.86 3.97
N ALA A 32 -9.57 0.30 4.69
CA ALA A 32 -9.38 -1.13 4.83
C ALA A 32 -10.40 -1.81 5.78
N GLU A 33 -11.06 -1.05 6.64
CA GLU A 33 -12.12 -1.55 7.55
C GLU A 33 -13.52 -1.50 6.91
N SER A 34 -13.64 -1.04 5.66
CA SER A 34 -14.92 -1.10 4.93
C SER A 34 -15.39 -2.54 4.75
N PRO A 35 -16.70 -2.82 4.91
CA PRO A 35 -17.24 -4.17 4.71
C PRO A 35 -17.02 -4.73 3.30
N ASP A 36 -16.87 -3.85 2.31
CA ASP A 36 -16.61 -4.19 0.90
C ASP A 36 -15.15 -4.04 0.48
N PHE A 37 -14.25 -3.87 1.46
CA PHE A 37 -12.82 -3.83 1.19
C PHE A 37 -12.33 -5.17 0.62
N GLU A 38 -11.55 -5.09 -0.45
CA GLU A 38 -10.97 -6.26 -1.11
C GLU A 38 -9.60 -5.93 -1.66
N VAL A 39 -8.64 -6.86 -1.53
CA VAL A 39 -7.38 -6.84 -2.27
C VAL A 39 -7.62 -7.54 -3.61
N LEU A 40 -7.41 -6.82 -4.70
CA LEU A 40 -7.68 -7.28 -6.06
C LEU A 40 -6.48 -8.00 -6.67
N LEU A 41 -5.31 -7.37 -6.59
CA LEU A 41 -4.03 -7.88 -7.07
C LEU A 41 -3.00 -7.83 -5.96
N PHE A 42 -2.17 -8.85 -5.89
CA PHE A 42 -1.02 -8.92 -4.99
C PHE A 42 0.24 -9.19 -5.82
N GLY A 43 1.00 -8.14 -6.07
CA GLY A 43 2.29 -8.20 -6.74
C GLY A 43 3.42 -8.37 -5.74
N TYR A 44 4.38 -9.26 -6.02
CA TYR A 44 5.52 -9.45 -5.15
C TYR A 44 6.77 -9.94 -5.88
N SER A 45 7.93 -9.65 -5.29
CA SER A 45 9.24 -10.20 -5.68
C SER A 45 9.99 -10.66 -4.43
N VAL A 46 10.57 -11.86 -4.48
CA VAL A 46 11.35 -12.43 -3.38
C VAL A 46 12.82 -12.24 -3.67
N ASP A 47 13.57 -11.68 -2.70
CA ASP A 47 15.03 -11.49 -2.74
C ASP A 47 15.54 -10.84 -4.05
N GLY A 48 14.73 -9.94 -4.64
CA GLY A 48 15.03 -9.27 -5.90
C GLY A 48 14.92 -10.16 -7.14
N GLY A 49 14.24 -11.30 -7.04
CA GLY A 49 13.94 -12.21 -8.15
C GLY A 49 12.83 -11.70 -9.07
N ALA A 50 12.33 -12.60 -9.91
CA ALA A 50 11.22 -12.30 -10.81
C ALA A 50 9.96 -11.86 -10.06
N VAL A 51 9.23 -10.91 -10.62
CA VAL A 51 7.94 -10.46 -10.08
C VAL A 51 6.85 -11.47 -10.42
N SER A 52 6.03 -11.78 -9.43
CA SER A 52 4.79 -12.55 -9.57
C SER A 52 3.60 -11.67 -9.20
N VAL A 53 2.49 -11.83 -9.89
CA VAL A 53 1.21 -11.17 -9.58
C VAL A 53 0.16 -12.24 -9.34
N VAL A 54 -0.51 -12.17 -8.20
CA VAL A 54 -1.63 -13.05 -7.84
C VAL A 54 -2.93 -12.29 -8.07
N ASP A 55 -3.80 -12.82 -8.89
CA ASP A 55 -5.09 -12.25 -9.26
C ASP A 55 -6.19 -12.74 -8.29
N LEU A 56 -6.24 -12.11 -7.12
CA LEU A 56 -7.19 -12.47 -6.06
C LEU A 56 -8.64 -12.25 -6.49
N ALA A 57 -8.90 -11.19 -7.28
CA ALA A 57 -10.24 -10.89 -7.80
C ALA A 57 -10.75 -11.96 -8.78
N SER A 58 -9.86 -12.73 -9.39
CA SER A 58 -10.21 -13.89 -10.25
C SER A 58 -10.14 -15.24 -9.50
N GLY A 59 -9.88 -15.22 -8.18
CA GLY A 59 -9.87 -16.42 -7.34
C GLY A 59 -8.52 -17.13 -7.22
N GLU A 60 -7.43 -16.51 -7.68
CA GLU A 60 -6.09 -17.02 -7.38
C GLU A 60 -5.77 -16.89 -5.88
N ILE A 61 -4.84 -17.69 -5.39
CA ILE A 61 -4.50 -17.77 -3.97
C ILE A 61 -3.02 -17.40 -3.79
N ILE A 62 -2.73 -16.53 -2.82
CA ILE A 62 -1.34 -16.24 -2.45
C ILE A 62 -0.68 -17.53 -1.94
N PRO A 63 0.52 -17.88 -2.43
CA PRO A 63 1.23 -19.07 -1.99
C PRO A 63 1.41 -19.09 -0.45
N PRO A 64 1.19 -20.23 0.24
CA PRO A 64 1.25 -20.31 1.70
C PRO A 64 2.58 -19.82 2.31
N HIS A 65 3.71 -20.05 1.62
CA HIS A 65 5.01 -19.59 2.09
C HIS A 65 5.17 -18.06 2.01
N ILE A 66 4.45 -17.39 1.10
CA ILE A 66 4.40 -15.93 1.01
C ILE A 66 3.52 -15.37 2.13
N LEU A 67 2.34 -15.97 2.39
CA LEU A 67 1.49 -15.60 3.53
C LEU A 67 2.26 -15.69 4.84
N ALA A 68 2.98 -16.80 5.07
CA ALA A 68 3.82 -16.98 6.25
C ALA A 68 4.93 -15.91 6.34
N ALA A 69 5.52 -15.51 5.22
CA ALA A 69 6.54 -14.46 5.17
C ALA A 69 6.00 -13.07 5.53
N LEU A 70 4.72 -12.77 5.28
CA LEU A 70 4.10 -11.51 5.69
C LEU A 70 4.07 -11.36 7.22
N GLU A 71 3.88 -12.44 7.95
CA GLU A 71 3.82 -12.47 9.42
C GLU A 71 5.20 -12.69 10.08
N ASP A 72 6.19 -13.25 9.36
CA ASP A 72 7.55 -13.47 9.89
C ASP A 72 8.33 -12.15 9.99
N GLU A 73 8.58 -11.68 11.20
CA GLU A 73 9.37 -10.46 11.45
C GLU A 73 10.85 -10.59 11.03
N THR A 74 11.35 -11.79 10.74
CA THR A 74 12.71 -12.00 10.23
C THR A 74 12.80 -11.77 8.72
N VAL A 75 11.68 -11.73 8.00
CA VAL A 75 11.58 -11.37 6.60
C VAL A 75 11.29 -9.89 6.47
N ILE A 76 12.10 -9.16 5.73
CA ILE A 76 11.89 -7.73 5.47
C ILE A 76 10.85 -7.57 4.36
N LYS A 77 9.78 -6.84 4.65
CA LYS A 77 8.77 -6.42 3.67
C LYS A 77 9.06 -5.01 3.21
N CYS A 78 9.15 -4.80 1.90
CA CYS A 78 9.42 -3.49 1.29
C CYS A 78 8.25 -3.09 0.40
N ALA A 79 7.84 -1.83 0.48
CA ALA A 79 6.82 -1.26 -0.38
C ALA A 79 6.97 0.26 -0.48
N PHE A 80 6.43 0.85 -1.56
CA PHE A 80 6.35 2.30 -1.70
C PHE A 80 5.06 2.82 -1.06
N ASN A 81 5.15 3.36 0.16
CA ASN A 81 4.07 3.65 1.10
C ASN A 81 3.63 2.42 1.94
N ALA A 82 4.62 1.69 2.45
CA ALA A 82 4.47 0.40 3.14
C ALA A 82 3.40 0.35 4.25
N ASN A 83 2.97 1.49 4.80
CA ASN A 83 1.87 1.51 5.76
C ASN A 83 0.53 1.15 5.10
N PHE A 84 0.35 1.48 3.82
CA PHE A 84 -0.85 1.11 3.08
C PHE A 84 -0.92 -0.41 2.91
N GLU A 85 0.13 -1.03 2.39
CA GLU A 85 0.21 -2.47 2.19
C GLU A 85 0.05 -3.22 3.51
N ARG A 86 0.75 -2.78 4.57
CA ARG A 86 0.68 -3.41 5.89
C ARG A 86 -0.74 -3.44 6.45
N ILE A 87 -1.46 -2.33 6.39
CA ILE A 87 -2.84 -2.25 6.90
C ILE A 87 -3.81 -3.09 6.06
N CYS A 88 -3.74 -2.96 4.73
CA CYS A 88 -4.60 -3.69 3.81
C CYS A 88 -4.37 -5.21 3.90
N LEU A 89 -3.11 -5.65 3.94
CA LEU A 89 -2.76 -7.06 4.07
C LEU A 89 -3.13 -7.64 5.44
N SER A 90 -3.15 -6.82 6.51
CA SER A 90 -3.67 -7.27 7.80
C SER A 90 -5.15 -7.66 7.70
N ARG A 91 -5.95 -6.90 6.95
CA ARG A 91 -7.36 -7.25 6.71
C ARG A 91 -7.51 -8.49 5.85
N LEU A 92 -6.68 -8.65 4.81
CA LEU A 92 -6.65 -9.85 3.98
C LEU A 92 -6.33 -11.11 4.80
N LEU A 93 -5.42 -11.00 5.77
CA LEU A 93 -5.03 -12.08 6.68
C LEU A 93 -6.07 -12.35 7.80
N GLY A 94 -7.19 -11.61 7.83
CA GLY A 94 -8.26 -11.81 8.80
C GLY A 94 -8.00 -11.20 10.19
N TYR A 95 -7.05 -10.28 10.32
CA TYR A 95 -6.84 -9.56 11.57
C TYR A 95 -8.09 -8.77 11.95
N GLU A 96 -8.45 -8.78 13.22
CA GLU A 96 -9.55 -7.99 13.76
C GLU A 96 -9.33 -6.49 13.58
N THR A 97 -10.42 -5.73 13.57
CA THR A 97 -10.38 -4.26 13.53
C THR A 97 -9.50 -3.70 14.65
N GLY A 98 -8.57 -2.82 14.28
CA GLY A 98 -7.61 -2.22 15.21
C GLY A 98 -6.36 -3.08 15.45
N ARG A 99 -6.28 -4.29 14.92
CA ARG A 99 -5.07 -5.14 14.95
C ARG A 99 -4.45 -5.20 13.57
N TYR A 100 -3.13 -5.08 13.51
CA TYR A 100 -2.39 -5.02 12.26
C TYR A 100 -1.07 -5.79 12.36
N LEU A 101 -0.53 -6.20 11.23
CA LEU A 101 0.81 -6.77 11.12
C LEU A 101 1.83 -5.88 11.84
N SER A 102 2.80 -6.49 12.50
CA SER A 102 3.89 -5.77 13.17
C SER A 102 4.66 -4.90 12.17
N PRO A 103 4.91 -3.61 12.46
CA PRO A 103 5.65 -2.73 11.57
C PRO A 103 7.16 -2.95 11.58
N VAL A 104 7.68 -3.80 12.47
CA VAL A 104 9.13 -3.93 12.75
C VAL A 104 9.94 -4.29 11.51
N SER A 105 9.42 -5.19 10.68
CA SER A 105 10.10 -5.66 9.47
C SER A 105 9.60 -5.01 8.17
N TRP A 106 8.84 -3.92 8.27
CA TRP A 106 8.37 -3.18 7.09
C TRP A 106 9.27 -1.99 6.79
N HIS A 107 9.80 -1.95 5.57
CA HIS A 107 10.59 -0.85 5.04
C HIS A 107 9.80 -0.08 4.01
N CYS A 108 9.76 1.24 4.14
CA CYS A 108 9.03 2.12 3.25
C CYS A 108 10.01 2.91 2.37
N THR A 109 10.08 2.58 1.09
CA THR A 109 10.97 3.27 0.15
C THR A 109 10.52 4.70 -0.14
N MET A 110 9.25 5.03 0.04
CA MET A 110 8.77 6.42 0.01
C MET A 110 9.38 7.25 1.16
N VAL A 111 9.51 6.68 2.37
CA VAL A 111 10.19 7.33 3.50
C VAL A 111 11.67 7.52 3.21
N TRP A 112 12.34 6.52 2.64
CA TRP A 112 13.74 6.66 2.22
C TRP A 112 13.90 7.75 1.15
N SER A 113 12.97 7.81 0.19
CA SER A 113 12.94 8.87 -0.82
C SER A 113 12.81 10.25 -0.19
N ALA A 114 11.93 10.41 0.82
CA ALA A 114 11.79 11.65 1.56
C ALA A 114 13.10 12.12 2.22
N TYR A 115 13.82 11.19 2.87
CA TYR A 115 15.11 11.49 3.49
C TYR A 115 16.18 11.94 2.49
N MET A 116 16.08 11.46 1.26
CA MET A 116 17.00 11.81 0.17
C MET A 116 16.56 13.05 -0.62
N GLY A 117 15.45 13.70 -0.23
CA GLY A 117 14.90 14.85 -0.94
C GLY A 117 14.31 14.49 -2.32
N LEU A 118 13.94 13.22 -2.53
CA LEU A 118 13.34 12.72 -3.76
C LEU A 118 11.81 12.92 -3.74
N PRO A 119 11.13 12.91 -4.90
CA PRO A 119 9.68 12.97 -4.97
C PRO A 119 9.00 11.83 -4.19
N LEU A 120 7.84 12.13 -3.57
CA LEU A 120 7.05 11.15 -2.79
C LEU A 120 6.02 10.41 -3.67
N SER A 121 6.33 10.20 -4.92
CA SER A 121 5.56 9.33 -5.82
C SER A 121 6.50 8.35 -6.50
N LEU A 122 6.05 7.10 -6.66
CA LEU A 122 6.83 6.03 -7.29
C LEU A 122 7.35 6.47 -8.67
N GLN A 123 6.47 7.05 -9.50
CA GLN A 123 6.83 7.57 -10.81
C GLN A 123 7.86 8.70 -10.74
N GLY A 124 7.66 9.66 -9.84
CA GLY A 124 8.58 10.80 -9.70
C GLY A 124 9.95 10.37 -9.19
N CYS A 125 9.98 9.48 -8.20
CA CYS A 125 11.21 8.91 -7.67
C CYS A 125 11.97 8.13 -8.77
N GLY A 126 11.28 7.26 -9.51
CA GLY A 126 11.85 6.50 -10.62
C GLY A 126 12.44 7.41 -11.71
N ALA A 127 11.73 8.49 -12.06
CA ALA A 127 12.22 9.44 -13.06
C ALA A 127 13.50 10.16 -12.62
N VAL A 128 13.57 10.64 -11.37
CA VAL A 128 14.76 11.30 -10.81
C VAL A 128 15.94 10.33 -10.71
N LEU A 129 15.69 9.09 -10.33
CA LEU A 129 16.71 8.04 -10.23
C LEU A 129 17.08 7.44 -11.59
N ARG A 130 16.45 7.88 -12.67
CA ARG A 130 16.67 7.39 -14.05
C ARG A 130 16.57 5.87 -14.13
N LEU A 131 15.45 5.33 -13.62
CA LEU A 131 15.19 3.90 -13.71
C LEU A 131 14.77 3.53 -15.13
N ASP A 132 15.23 2.37 -15.59
CA ASP A 132 14.90 1.84 -16.93
C ASP A 132 13.41 1.46 -17.00
N ARG A 133 12.85 1.00 -15.88
CA ARG A 133 11.45 0.59 -15.74
C ARG A 133 10.69 1.68 -15.03
N GLN A 134 10.05 2.56 -15.81
CA GLN A 134 9.21 3.61 -15.26
C GLN A 134 7.76 3.16 -15.19
N LYS A 135 7.04 3.74 -14.21
CA LYS A 135 5.60 3.52 -14.03
C LYS A 135 4.83 3.81 -15.31
N LEU A 136 3.88 2.92 -15.65
CA LEU A 136 3.00 3.10 -16.80
C LEU A 136 2.04 4.29 -16.60
N THR A 137 1.92 5.16 -17.59
CA THR A 137 1.09 6.37 -17.54
C THR A 137 -0.40 6.07 -17.41
N GLU A 138 -0.85 4.91 -17.91
CA GLU A 138 -2.25 4.46 -17.88
C GLU A 138 -2.75 4.04 -16.49
N GLY A 139 -1.85 3.92 -15.50
CA GLY A 139 -2.18 3.38 -14.17
C GLY A 139 -3.31 4.12 -13.46
N LYS A 140 -3.37 5.46 -13.58
CA LYS A 140 -4.44 6.27 -12.95
C LYS A 140 -5.84 5.92 -13.47
N GLU A 141 -5.96 5.63 -14.77
CA GLU A 141 -7.23 5.25 -15.38
C GLU A 141 -7.65 3.85 -14.93
N LEU A 142 -6.70 2.91 -14.84
CA LEU A 142 -6.94 1.54 -14.40
C LEU A 142 -7.34 1.49 -12.92
N ILE A 143 -6.63 2.22 -12.06
CA ILE A 143 -7.00 2.39 -10.64
C ILE A 143 -8.40 2.98 -10.51
N ARG A 144 -8.70 4.07 -11.24
CA ARG A 144 -10.03 4.68 -11.20
C ARG A 144 -11.12 3.70 -11.67
N TYR A 145 -10.81 2.84 -12.63
CA TYR A 145 -11.76 1.89 -13.20
C TYR A 145 -12.06 0.74 -12.24
N PHE A 146 -11.04 0.11 -11.64
CA PHE A 146 -11.20 -1.09 -10.82
C PHE A 146 -11.23 -0.85 -9.32
N CYS A 147 -10.52 0.16 -8.82
CA CYS A 147 -10.33 0.39 -7.38
C CYS A 147 -11.32 1.38 -6.76
N VAL A 148 -12.11 2.08 -7.60
CA VAL A 148 -13.04 3.12 -7.14
C VAL A 148 -14.45 2.77 -7.59
N PRO A 149 -15.49 2.99 -6.75
CA PRO A 149 -16.88 2.81 -7.14
C PRO A 149 -17.23 3.61 -8.41
N CYS A 150 -17.98 3.01 -9.31
CA CYS A 150 -18.51 3.67 -10.49
C CYS A 150 -19.96 4.08 -10.29
N GLN A 151 -20.40 5.12 -11.01
CA GLN A 151 -21.80 5.53 -10.99
C GLN A 151 -22.66 4.54 -11.78
N PRO A 152 -23.79 4.09 -11.24
CA PRO A 152 -24.73 3.23 -11.95
C PRO A 152 -25.35 3.98 -13.13
N THR A 153 -25.26 3.39 -14.31
CA THR A 153 -25.84 3.94 -15.55
C THR A 153 -26.52 2.81 -16.34
N LYS A 154 -27.40 3.18 -17.29
CA LYS A 154 -27.98 2.18 -18.20
C LYS A 154 -26.90 1.46 -19.03
N ALA A 155 -25.85 2.17 -19.40
CA ALA A 155 -24.76 1.64 -20.23
C ALA A 155 -23.91 0.60 -19.49
N ASN A 156 -23.75 0.72 -18.14
CA ASN A 156 -23.01 -0.25 -17.35
C ASN A 156 -23.90 -1.27 -16.62
N GLY A 157 -25.20 -1.36 -17.00
CA GLY A 157 -26.14 -2.30 -16.37
C GLY A 157 -26.50 -1.96 -14.92
N GLY A 158 -26.31 -0.71 -14.49
CA GLY A 158 -26.63 -0.26 -13.14
C GLY A 158 -25.59 -0.66 -12.07
N ARG A 159 -24.42 -1.17 -12.47
CA ARG A 159 -23.40 -1.59 -11.52
C ARG A 159 -22.69 -0.39 -10.87
N THR A 160 -22.28 -0.60 -9.63
CA THR A 160 -21.54 0.38 -8.81
C THR A 160 -20.05 0.06 -8.73
N ARG A 161 -19.60 -1.07 -9.29
CA ARG A 161 -18.23 -1.56 -9.31
C ARG A 161 -17.92 -2.22 -10.65
N ASN A 162 -16.69 -2.11 -11.12
CA ASN A 162 -16.20 -2.84 -12.28
C ASN A 162 -15.37 -4.05 -11.81
N LEU A 163 -15.65 -5.22 -12.39
CA LEU A 163 -14.96 -6.47 -12.12
C LEU A 163 -14.02 -6.84 -13.27
N PRO A 164 -13.10 -7.81 -13.09
CA PRO A 164 -12.20 -8.28 -14.15
C PRO A 164 -12.91 -8.62 -15.46
N GLY A 165 -14.05 -9.32 -15.35
CA GLY A 165 -14.87 -9.74 -16.49
C GLY A 165 -15.56 -8.62 -17.27
N ASP A 166 -15.72 -7.41 -16.68
CA ASP A 166 -16.33 -6.28 -17.35
C ASP A 166 -15.42 -5.61 -18.39
N ALA A 167 -14.10 -5.78 -18.26
CA ALA A 167 -13.10 -5.26 -19.18
C ALA A 167 -11.81 -6.10 -19.13
N PRO A 168 -11.81 -7.32 -19.70
CA PRO A 168 -10.67 -8.26 -19.60
C PRO A 168 -9.35 -7.70 -20.11
N GLU A 169 -9.38 -6.90 -21.18
CA GLU A 169 -8.15 -6.27 -21.71
C GLU A 169 -7.57 -5.23 -20.76
N LYS A 170 -8.44 -4.41 -20.13
CA LYS A 170 -7.98 -3.47 -19.08
C LYS A 170 -7.45 -4.21 -17.87
N TRP A 171 -8.09 -5.33 -17.51
CA TRP A 171 -7.63 -6.15 -16.39
C TRP A 171 -6.25 -6.75 -16.64
N ALA A 172 -6.00 -7.26 -17.85
CA ALA A 172 -4.68 -7.74 -18.23
C ALA A 172 -3.60 -6.64 -18.12
N ARG A 173 -3.93 -5.42 -18.57
CA ARG A 173 -3.02 -4.25 -18.41
C ARG A 173 -2.83 -3.88 -16.94
N PHE A 174 -3.87 -4.03 -16.10
CA PHE A 174 -3.79 -3.73 -14.68
C PHE A 174 -2.84 -4.68 -13.95
N LYS A 175 -2.81 -5.96 -14.31
CA LYS A 175 -1.81 -6.92 -13.81
C LYS A 175 -0.38 -6.54 -14.22
N ILE A 176 -0.20 -6.10 -15.46
CA ILE A 176 1.13 -5.60 -15.93
C ILE A 176 1.53 -4.33 -15.17
N TYR A 177 0.56 -3.45 -14.90
CA TYR A 177 0.77 -2.24 -14.12
C TYR A 177 1.25 -2.56 -12.70
N ASN A 178 0.56 -3.45 -11.97
CA ASN A 178 0.95 -3.89 -10.63
C ASN A 178 2.34 -4.54 -10.62
N ALA A 179 2.64 -5.43 -11.60
CA ALA A 179 3.98 -6.00 -11.74
C ALA A 179 5.05 -4.92 -11.92
N ARG A 180 4.76 -3.90 -12.72
CA ARG A 180 5.68 -2.78 -12.98
C ARG A 180 5.93 -1.93 -11.74
N ASP A 181 4.91 -1.74 -10.90
CA ASP A 181 5.06 -0.98 -9.66
C ASP A 181 5.97 -1.74 -8.67
N VAL A 182 5.87 -3.08 -8.55
CA VAL A 182 6.82 -3.92 -7.79
C VAL A 182 8.25 -3.82 -8.33
N GLU A 183 8.43 -3.92 -9.66
CA GLU A 183 9.74 -3.81 -10.29
C GLU A 183 10.40 -2.44 -9.99
N THR A 184 9.62 -1.37 -10.14
CA THR A 184 10.08 0.00 -9.90
C THR A 184 10.44 0.22 -8.43
N GLU A 185 9.61 -0.30 -7.50
CA GLU A 185 9.88 -0.26 -6.07
C GLU A 185 11.18 -0.99 -5.71
N ALA A 186 11.37 -2.21 -6.23
CA ALA A 186 12.57 -3.00 -5.98
C ALA A 186 13.85 -2.31 -6.50
N GLU A 187 13.79 -1.65 -7.65
CA GLU A 187 14.91 -0.87 -8.18
C GLU A 187 15.21 0.37 -7.30
N ILE A 188 14.17 1.08 -6.81
CA ILE A 188 14.32 2.19 -5.85
C ILE A 188 14.96 1.67 -4.57
N GLN A 189 14.45 0.57 -4.02
CA GLN A 189 15.01 -0.07 -2.83
C GLN A 189 16.49 -0.39 -3.01
N GLN A 190 16.88 -1.00 -4.12
CA GLN A 190 18.26 -1.33 -4.41
C GLN A 190 19.17 -0.09 -4.46
N LYS A 191 18.72 0.97 -5.14
CA LYS A 191 19.49 2.24 -5.24
C LYS A 191 19.59 2.98 -3.90
N LEU A 192 18.58 2.91 -3.08
CA LEU A 192 18.53 3.62 -1.79
C LEU A 192 19.03 2.77 -0.60
N SER A 193 19.23 1.48 -0.74
CA SER A 193 19.63 0.56 0.33
C SER A 193 20.95 0.94 1.03
N CYS A 194 21.90 1.52 0.31
CA CYS A 194 23.16 2.00 0.87
C CYS A 194 23.00 3.16 1.87
N PHE A 195 21.88 3.88 1.81
CA PHE A 195 21.53 4.96 2.75
C PHE A 195 20.67 4.46 3.91
N GLY A 196 19.80 3.46 3.67
CA GLY A 196 18.95 2.85 4.68
C GLY A 196 19.72 2.07 5.75
N SER A 197 20.91 1.56 5.43
CA SER A 197 21.75 0.81 6.36
C SER A 197 22.56 1.67 7.35
N ARG A 198 22.70 2.97 7.12
CA ARG A 198 23.53 3.87 7.97
C ARG A 198 22.83 4.45 9.20
N GLY A 199 21.62 4.08 9.48
CA GLY A 199 20.93 4.54 10.67
C GLY A 199 19.47 4.07 10.67
N ASN A 200 18.89 3.87 11.82
CA ASN A 200 17.54 3.47 12.20
C ASN A 200 16.35 3.97 11.32
N LEU A 201 16.55 4.14 10.02
CA LEU A 201 15.53 4.58 9.05
C LEU A 201 14.33 3.61 8.97
N GLY A 202 14.55 2.32 9.27
CA GLY A 202 13.46 1.34 9.40
C GLY A 202 12.56 1.56 10.62
N ARG A 203 13.04 2.27 11.66
CA ARG A 203 12.27 2.51 12.90
C ARG A 203 11.33 3.71 12.86
N ILE A 204 11.30 4.49 11.79
CA ILE A 204 10.49 5.74 11.73
C ILE A 204 9.01 5.45 11.48
N LEU A 205 8.64 4.23 11.13
CA LEU A 205 7.22 3.80 11.08
C LEU A 205 6.58 3.61 12.47
N HIS A 206 7.37 3.67 13.54
CA HIS A 206 6.85 3.65 14.92
C HIS A 206 6.28 5.00 15.34
N ARG A 207 5.15 5.42 14.78
CA ARG A 207 4.21 6.24 15.55
C ARG A 207 3.46 5.28 16.47
N PRO A 208 3.53 5.43 17.80
CA PRO A 208 2.77 4.58 18.72
C PRO A 208 1.29 4.69 18.36
N GLU A 209 0.62 3.57 18.15
CA GLU A 209 -0.83 3.49 17.89
C GLU A 209 -1.67 4.18 18.98
N ASN A 210 -1.11 4.45 20.14
CA ASN A 210 -1.74 5.07 21.30
C ASN A 210 -2.07 6.57 21.19
N GLN A 211 -1.75 7.27 20.08
CA GLN A 211 -2.12 8.68 19.95
C GLN A 211 -3.45 8.95 19.25
N ARG A 212 -4.23 7.90 18.89
CA ARG A 212 -5.50 8.07 18.17
C ARG A 212 -6.70 8.41 19.04
N HIS A 213 -6.62 8.27 20.35
CA HIS A 213 -7.73 8.53 21.28
C HIS A 213 -7.48 9.68 22.26
N ARG A 214 -6.53 10.54 22.02
CA ARG A 214 -6.54 11.82 22.72
C ARG A 214 -7.52 12.74 22.00
N ARG A 215 -8.83 12.58 22.30
CA ARG A 215 -9.75 13.71 22.28
C ARG A 215 -9.08 14.79 23.09
N CYS A 216 -8.95 15.99 22.54
CA CYS A 216 -8.62 17.14 23.35
C CYS A 216 -9.58 17.20 24.52
N PRO A 217 -9.15 17.15 25.79
CA PRO A 217 -10.04 17.41 26.91
C PRO A 217 -10.41 18.88 26.85
N GLY A 218 -11.65 19.19 26.43
CA GLY A 218 -12.11 20.57 26.41
C GLY A 218 -13.21 20.94 25.41
N GLN A 219 -14.00 19.99 24.90
CA GLN A 219 -15.15 20.34 24.06
C GLN A 219 -16.53 20.07 24.67
N ASP A 220 -16.59 19.78 25.95
CA ASP A 220 -17.88 19.72 26.67
C ASP A 220 -17.97 20.85 27.71
N ALA A 221 -17.90 22.09 27.29
CA ALA A 221 -18.42 23.26 28.03
C ALA A 221 -18.06 24.56 27.28
N CYS A 222 -18.87 24.91 26.30
CA CYS A 222 -19.05 26.31 25.88
C CYS A 222 -20.39 26.45 25.16
N THR A 223 -21.45 26.44 25.94
CA THR A 223 -22.66 27.21 25.63
C THR A 223 -22.39 28.65 26.06
N GLY A 224 -22.35 29.58 25.12
CA GLY A 224 -22.44 31.00 25.43
C GLY A 224 -21.29 31.87 24.98
N SER A 225 -21.57 32.65 23.95
CA SER A 225 -21.07 34.00 23.65
C SER A 225 -19.57 34.29 23.58
N HIS A 226 -19.18 34.76 22.38
CA HIS A 226 -18.07 35.67 22.08
C HIS A 226 -16.65 35.28 22.47
N CYS A 227 -15.89 34.83 21.51
CA CYS A 227 -14.47 35.17 21.44
C CYS A 227 -13.99 35.31 19.98
N HIS A 228 -13.81 36.54 19.55
CA HIS A 228 -12.92 36.90 18.45
C HIS A 228 -11.49 36.72 18.96
N GLY A 229 -10.68 35.94 18.29
CA GLY A 229 -9.26 35.75 18.63
C GLY A 229 -8.48 35.09 17.50
N ARG A 230 -7.71 35.90 16.80
CA ARG A 230 -6.79 35.55 15.70
C ARG A 230 -5.84 34.42 16.10
N CYS A 231 -5.75 33.35 15.29
CA CYS A 231 -4.60 32.45 15.29
C CYS A 231 -3.59 32.92 14.22
N ILE A 232 -2.45 33.38 14.70
CA ILE A 232 -1.28 33.77 13.91
C ILE A 232 -0.53 32.48 13.57
N ARG A 233 -0.09 32.38 12.32
CA ARG A 233 0.79 31.33 11.80
C ARG A 233 2.17 31.42 12.46
N ALA A 234 2.73 30.28 12.81
CA ALA A 234 4.14 29.98 12.80
C ALA A 234 4.32 28.51 12.36
#